data_bc335a266b07d908abda6139a8313c28
#
_entry.id   bc335a266b07d908abda6139a8313c28
#
_cell.length_a   1.000
_cell.length_b   1.000
_cell.length_c   1.000
_cell.angle_alpha   90.00
_cell.angle_beta   90.00
_cell.angle_gamma   90.00
#
_symmetry.space_group_name_H-M   'P 1'
#
loop_
_entity.id
_entity.type
_entity.pdbx_description
1 polymer ?
#
loop_
_entity_poly.entity_id
_entity_poly.type
_entity_poly.pdbx_seq_one_letter_code
_entity_poly.pdbx_strand_id
1 'polypeptide(L)'
;MNIVLSGNLRRYTSFEGEVELEATTITNALDALVERFPDLKPVLYDADGKTRSVHRLYLNGDVLDVGDIDHDLGPTDELGILTAIAGG
;
A
#
# COMPACT_ATOMS: atom_id res chain seq x y z
N MET A 1 7.83 -9.35 -3.67
CA MET A 1 7.08 -8.34 -4.44
C MET A 1 7.53 -6.95 -4.00
N ASN A 2 7.37 -5.96 -4.84
CA ASN A 2 7.81 -4.60 -4.57
C ASN A 2 6.60 -3.68 -4.34
N ILE A 3 6.68 -2.85 -3.29
CA ILE A 3 5.65 -1.84 -3.03
C ILE A 3 6.24 -0.47 -3.34
N VAL A 4 5.54 0.28 -4.20
CA VAL A 4 5.93 1.65 -4.57
C VAL A 4 5.02 2.62 -3.82
N LEU A 5 5.64 3.55 -3.09
CA LEU A 5 4.94 4.54 -2.29
C LEU A 5 5.14 5.92 -2.91
N SER A 6 4.07 6.69 -3.00
CA SER A 6 4.13 8.03 -3.56
C SER A 6 3.80 9.10 -2.53
N GLY A 7 4.28 10.30 -2.79
CA GLY A 7 3.92 11.50 -2.06
C GLY A 7 4.19 11.42 -0.56
N ASN A 8 3.18 11.78 0.21
CA ASN A 8 3.31 11.87 1.66
C ASN A 8 3.53 10.55 2.39
N LEU A 9 3.26 9.43 1.73
CA LEU A 9 3.47 8.13 2.37
C LEU A 9 4.93 7.87 2.68
N ARG A 10 5.84 8.43 1.90
CA ARG A 10 7.28 8.28 2.13
C ARG A 10 7.75 8.80 3.48
N ARG A 11 7.02 9.75 4.05
CA ARG A 11 7.33 10.31 5.36
C ARG A 11 7.27 9.27 6.47
N TYR A 12 6.51 8.20 6.25
CA TYR A 12 6.30 7.14 7.23
C TYR A 12 7.15 5.90 6.95
N THR A 13 7.93 5.93 5.87
CA THR A 13 8.80 4.82 5.46
C THR A 13 10.26 5.26 5.37
N SER A 14 10.67 6.21 6.19
CA SER A 14 12.03 6.77 6.18
C SER A 14 12.43 7.30 4.80
N PHE A 15 11.45 7.86 4.09
CA PHE A 15 11.59 8.39 2.73
C PHE A 15 11.95 7.33 1.67
N GLU A 16 11.77 6.06 1.98
CA GLU A 16 11.89 5.01 0.98
C GLU A 16 10.67 5.02 0.07
N GLY A 17 10.90 5.19 -1.22
CA GLY A 17 9.83 5.16 -2.23
C GLY A 17 9.48 3.77 -2.69
N GLU A 18 10.34 2.79 -2.44
CA GLU A 18 10.15 1.40 -2.82
C GLU A 18 10.54 0.51 -1.65
N VAL A 19 9.70 -0.48 -1.36
CA VAL A 19 9.93 -1.43 -0.28
C VAL A 19 9.71 -2.83 -0.82
N GLU A 20 10.72 -3.69 -0.67
CA GLU A 20 10.60 -5.09 -1.08
C GLU A 20 10.11 -5.92 0.09
N LEU A 21 9.04 -6.70 -0.15
CA LEU A 21 8.41 -7.54 0.86
C LEU A 21 8.08 -8.90 0.26
N GLU A 22 7.97 -9.90 1.13
CA GLU A 22 7.40 -11.19 0.77
C GLU A 22 5.93 -11.18 1.13
N ALA A 23 5.07 -11.36 0.15
CA ALA A 23 3.63 -11.40 0.35
C ALA A 23 2.98 -12.20 -0.77
N THR A 24 1.89 -12.87 -0.45
CA THR A 24 1.15 -13.69 -1.41
C THR A 24 -0.20 -13.08 -1.78
N THR A 25 -0.66 -12.11 -1.04
CA THR A 25 -1.90 -11.37 -1.33
C THR A 25 -1.68 -9.89 -1.05
N ILE A 26 -2.58 -9.05 -1.54
CA ILE A 26 -2.52 -7.62 -1.29
C ILE A 26 -2.69 -7.32 0.20
N THR A 27 -3.62 -8.01 0.86
CA THR A 27 -3.80 -7.88 2.32
C THR A 27 -2.51 -8.19 3.06
N ASN A 28 -1.84 -9.31 2.71
CA ASN A 28 -0.58 -9.68 3.32
C ASN A 28 0.52 -8.64 3.06
N ALA A 29 0.55 -8.07 1.85
CA ALA A 29 1.52 -7.04 1.51
C ALA A 29 1.34 -5.78 2.36
N LEU A 30 0.11 -5.33 2.52
CA LEU A 30 -0.20 -4.16 3.34
C LEU A 30 0.11 -4.42 4.81
N ASP A 31 -0.24 -5.60 5.32
CA ASP A 31 0.06 -5.97 6.71
C ASP A 31 1.56 -6.03 6.97
N ALA A 32 2.32 -6.61 6.04
CA ALA A 32 3.78 -6.65 6.15
C ALA A 32 4.40 -5.25 6.11
N LEU A 33 3.81 -4.36 5.29
CA LEU A 33 4.27 -2.99 5.20
C LEU A 33 4.08 -2.23 6.52
N VAL A 34 2.91 -2.34 7.15
CA VAL A 34 2.65 -1.67 8.41
C VAL A 34 3.39 -2.31 9.58
N GLU A 35 3.72 -3.58 9.49
CA GLU A 35 4.56 -4.23 10.48
C GLU A 35 5.98 -3.68 10.43
N ARG A 36 6.51 -3.44 9.22
CA ARG A 36 7.83 -2.87 9.02
C ARG A 36 7.87 -1.38 9.36
N PHE A 37 6.80 -0.66 9.05
CA PHE A 37 6.67 0.78 9.30
C PHE A 37 5.39 1.05 10.08
N PRO A 38 5.40 0.85 11.41
CA PRO A 38 4.19 0.95 12.23
C PRO A 38 3.47 2.30 12.16
N ASP A 39 4.19 3.36 11.87
CA ASP A 39 3.60 4.70 11.76
C ASP A 39 2.65 4.83 10.57
N LEU A 40 2.74 3.90 9.59
CA LEU A 40 1.82 3.87 8.47
C LEU A 40 0.43 3.38 8.85
N LYS A 41 0.30 2.62 9.94
CA LYS A 41 -0.96 1.98 10.27
C LYS A 41 -2.13 2.97 10.37
N PRO A 42 -2.03 4.06 11.15
CA PRO A 42 -3.13 5.01 11.24
C PRO A 42 -3.33 5.85 9.98
N VAL A 43 -2.32 5.91 9.12
CA VAL A 43 -2.39 6.66 7.86
C VAL A 43 -3.03 5.82 6.78
N LEU A 44 -2.73 4.52 6.75
CA LEU A 44 -3.18 3.60 5.72
C LEU A 44 -4.57 3.05 6.00
N TYR A 45 -4.86 2.73 7.26
CA TYR A 45 -6.13 2.13 7.68
C TYR A 45 -6.99 3.10 8.46
N ASP A 46 -8.32 2.95 8.32
CA ASP A 46 -9.27 3.69 9.14
C ASP A 46 -9.51 2.97 10.49
N ALA A 47 -10.45 3.52 11.29
CA ALA A 47 -10.76 2.96 12.60
C ALA A 47 -11.32 1.53 12.54
N ASP A 48 -11.88 1.14 11.40
CA ASP A 48 -12.44 -0.20 11.19
C ASP A 48 -11.41 -1.18 10.65
N GLY A 49 -10.17 -0.75 10.49
CA GLY A 49 -9.10 -1.59 9.94
C GLY A 49 -9.13 -1.75 8.44
N LYS A 50 -9.89 -0.92 7.75
CA LYS A 50 -9.97 -0.92 6.29
C LYS A 50 -9.05 0.14 5.72
N THR A 51 -8.54 -0.11 4.52
CA THR A 51 -7.73 0.87 3.80
C THR A 51 -8.55 2.15 3.57
N ARG A 52 -7.97 3.31 3.92
CA ARG A 52 -8.65 4.58 3.75
C ARG A 52 -8.93 4.85 2.28
N SER A 53 -10.09 5.42 1.99
CA SER A 53 -10.55 5.66 0.61
C SER A 53 -9.69 6.68 -0.16
N VAL A 54 -8.86 7.45 0.54
CA VAL A 54 -7.96 8.42 -0.12
C VAL A 54 -6.80 7.73 -0.84
N HIS A 55 -6.57 6.45 -0.55
CA HIS A 55 -5.50 5.70 -1.21
C HIS A 55 -6.02 4.97 -2.44
N ARG A 56 -5.24 5.02 -3.51
CA ARG A 56 -5.47 4.23 -4.71
C ARG A 56 -4.39 3.17 -4.79
N LEU A 57 -4.82 1.94 -4.99
CA LEU A 57 -3.91 0.81 -5.15
C LEU A 57 -3.80 0.46 -6.63
N TYR A 58 -2.58 0.19 -7.05
CA TYR A 58 -2.28 -0.21 -8.42
C TYR A 58 -1.49 -1.51 -8.40
N LEU A 59 -1.90 -2.47 -9.21
CA LEU A 59 -1.14 -3.70 -9.40
C LEU A 59 -0.53 -3.67 -10.79
N ASN A 60 0.80 -3.62 -10.84
CA ASN A 60 1.54 -3.55 -12.10
C ASN A 60 1.05 -2.41 -13.02
N GLY A 61 0.70 -1.27 -12.41
CA GLY A 61 0.24 -0.09 -13.13
C GLY A 61 -1.27 -0.02 -13.36
N ASP A 62 -2.01 -1.08 -13.04
CA ASP A 62 -3.46 -1.10 -13.21
C ASP A 62 -4.17 -0.81 -11.89
N VAL A 63 -5.19 0.03 -11.93
CA VAL A 63 -5.98 0.37 -10.74
C VAL A 63 -6.69 -0.88 -10.23
N LEU A 64 -6.59 -1.09 -8.91
CA LEU A 64 -7.30 -2.17 -8.24
C LEU A 64 -8.63 -1.67 -7.70
N ASP A 65 -9.68 -2.46 -7.89
CA ASP A 65 -10.96 -2.21 -7.25
C ASP A 65 -10.92 -2.68 -5.80
N VAL A 66 -11.79 -2.12 -4.98
CA VAL A 66 -11.89 -2.47 -3.55
C VAL A 66 -12.12 -3.97 -3.35
N GLY A 67 -12.83 -4.61 -4.29
CA GLY A 67 -13.10 -6.04 -4.20
C GLY A 67 -11.90 -6.94 -4.48
N ASP A 68 -10.81 -6.37 -5.00
CA ASP A 68 -9.62 -7.16 -5.38
C ASP A 68 -8.54 -7.17 -4.31
N ILE A 69 -8.89 -6.79 -3.09
CA ILE A 69 -7.92 -6.67 -1.98
C ILE A 69 -7.22 -8.00 -1.65
N ASP A 70 -7.84 -9.13 -1.96
CA ASP A 70 -7.27 -10.44 -1.72
C ASP A 70 -6.68 -11.08 -2.99
N HIS A 71 -6.39 -10.24 -3.99
CA HIS A 71 -5.75 -10.71 -5.22
C HIS A 71 -4.40 -11.36 -4.91
N ASP A 72 -4.13 -12.49 -5.54
CA ASP A 72 -2.86 -13.20 -5.38
C ASP A 72 -1.71 -12.41 -6.00
N LEU A 73 -0.58 -12.40 -5.31
CA LEU A 73 0.63 -11.72 -5.76
C LEU A 73 1.75 -12.72 -6.01
N GLY A 74 2.46 -12.51 -7.10
CA GLY A 74 3.69 -13.25 -7.39
C GLY A 74 4.94 -12.46 -6.96
N PRO A 75 6.11 -13.11 -7.02
CA PRO A 75 7.36 -12.48 -6.56
C PRO A 75 7.82 -11.30 -7.40
N THR A 76 7.33 -11.17 -8.61
CA THR A 76 7.70 -10.06 -9.50
C THR A 76 6.64 -8.97 -9.60
N ASP A 77 5.52 -9.11 -8.88
CA ASP A 77 4.46 -8.13 -8.91
C ASP A 77 4.85 -6.85 -8.18
N GLU A 78 4.29 -5.74 -8.63
CA GLU A 78 4.52 -4.42 -8.04
C GLU A 78 3.19 -3.83 -7.62
N LEU A 79 3.09 -3.48 -6.34
CA LEU A 79 1.92 -2.82 -5.78
C LEU A 79 2.24 -1.35 -5.56
N GLY A 80 1.50 -0.47 -6.22
CA GLY A 80 1.63 0.97 -6.03
C GLY A 80 0.57 1.48 -5.07
N ILE A 81 0.96 2.38 -4.18
CA ILE A 81 0.03 3.07 -3.30
C ILE A 81 0.16 4.55 -3.56
N LEU A 82 -0.90 5.14 -4.10
CA LEU A 82 -0.99 6.57 -4.38
C LEU A 82 -2.02 7.18 -3.45
N THR A 83 -1.63 8.23 -2.73
CA THR A 83 -2.55 8.94 -1.85
C THR A 83 -3.07 10.17 -2.56
N ALA A 84 -4.39 10.26 -2.70
CA ALA A 84 -5.04 11.47 -3.19
C ALA A 84 -5.05 12.48 -2.05
N ILE A 85 -4.48 13.66 -2.29
CA ILE A 85 -4.43 14.72 -1.30
C ILE A 85 -5.57 15.69 -1.58
N ALA A 86 -6.50 15.81 -0.63
CA ALA A 86 -7.60 16.75 -0.75
C ALA A 86 -7.05 18.18 -0.75
N GLY A 87 -7.49 18.97 -1.73
CA GLY A 87 -7.09 20.36 -1.84
C GLY A 87 -5.75 20.59 -2.51
N GLY A 88 -5.18 19.53 -3.07
CA GLY A 88 -3.95 19.73 -3.77
C GLY A 88 -3.19 18.47 -4.00
#